data_3ebc5b0822a27c7419353686ad58b617
#
_entry.id   3ebc5b0822a27c7419353686ad58b617
#
_cell.length_a   1.000
_cell.length_b   1.000
_cell.length_c   1.000
_cell.angle_alpha   90.00
_cell.angle_beta   90.00
_cell.angle_gamma   90.00
#
_symmetry.space_group_name_H-M   'P 1'
#
loop_
_entity.id
_entity.type
_entity.pdbx_description
1 polymer ?
#
loop_
_entity_poly.entity_id
_entity_poly.type
_entity_poly.pdbx_seq_one_letter_code
_entity_poly.pdbx_strand_id
1 'polypeptide(L)'
;AQVVVALCELGIDLGDSRFVKNGHTLTDNLLSFRQSNGGFYHVLDGSDGNNQMSSEQGFYALVAIDRAANGQNSLYRMSDVAKNTSKPATSVSKGNVDASVSVPGVTAPGTTFSDIKNHANKAAIEELASRGIINGMGKGTFAPNKTMTRAEFAAIVTRALGLAAKDTKAFTDVPSSKWYAGYIGTANSSGIVNGVGSGKFNPDGTITRQ
;
A
#
# COMPACT_ATOMS: atom_id res chain seq x y z
N ALA A 1 19.95 -0.92 1.16
CA ALA A 1 18.91 0.00 0.69
C ALA A 1 18.94 1.32 1.46
N GLN A 2 18.72 1.37 2.78
CA GLN A 2 18.60 2.61 3.57
C GLN A 2 19.82 3.52 3.50
N VAL A 3 21.04 2.97 3.53
CA VAL A 3 22.29 3.74 3.41
C VAL A 3 22.35 4.47 2.06
N VAL A 4 21.96 3.81 0.97
CA VAL A 4 21.90 4.41 -0.36
C VAL A 4 20.94 5.60 -0.38
N VAL A 5 19.74 5.45 0.18
CA VAL A 5 18.76 6.55 0.28
C VAL A 5 19.31 7.73 1.07
N ALA A 6 19.99 7.47 2.20
CA ALA A 6 20.60 8.52 3.03
C ALA A 6 21.72 9.27 2.29
N LEU A 7 22.55 8.57 1.52
CA LEU A 7 23.62 9.21 0.73
C LEU A 7 23.03 10.07 -0.38
N CYS A 8 22.00 9.59 -1.07
CA CYS A 8 21.29 10.39 -2.08
C CYS A 8 20.66 11.65 -1.46
N GLU A 9 20.07 11.55 -0.25
CA GLU A 9 19.54 12.72 0.46
C GLU A 9 20.60 13.75 0.80
N LEU A 10 21.80 13.29 1.19
CA LEU A 10 22.93 14.14 1.53
C LEU A 10 23.70 14.66 0.31
N GLY A 11 23.33 14.26 -0.90
CA GLY A 11 24.03 14.62 -2.12
C GLY A 11 25.44 14.02 -2.21
N ILE A 12 25.69 12.89 -1.53
CA ILE A 12 26.97 12.20 -1.56
C ILE A 12 26.98 11.21 -2.73
N ASP A 13 28.04 11.27 -3.54
CA ASP A 13 28.24 10.35 -4.66
C ASP A 13 28.32 8.91 -4.16
N LEU A 14 27.53 8.04 -4.77
CA LEU A 14 27.52 6.60 -4.44
C LEU A 14 28.82 5.88 -4.87
N GLY A 15 29.62 6.51 -5.74
CA GLY A 15 30.96 6.08 -6.12
C GLY A 15 32.09 6.63 -5.22
N ASP A 16 31.77 7.42 -4.17
CA ASP A 16 32.76 7.95 -3.24
C ASP A 16 33.56 6.79 -2.60
N SER A 17 34.89 6.91 -2.62
CA SER A 17 35.83 5.86 -2.19
C SER A 17 35.59 5.37 -0.77
N ARG A 18 34.98 6.18 0.10
CA ARG A 18 34.61 5.81 1.48
C ARG A 18 33.55 4.69 1.51
N PHE A 19 32.76 4.55 0.44
CA PHE A 19 31.65 3.58 0.33
C PHE A 19 31.92 2.51 -0.74
N VAL A 20 33.09 2.53 -1.38
CA VAL A 20 33.54 1.49 -2.32
C VAL A 20 34.38 0.47 -1.58
N LYS A 21 34.03 -0.82 -1.68
CA LYS A 21 34.78 -1.90 -1.05
C LYS A 21 35.12 -2.97 -2.10
N ASN A 22 36.37 -3.33 -2.20
CA ASN A 22 36.87 -4.32 -3.16
C ASN A 22 36.44 -4.00 -4.62
N GLY A 23 36.39 -2.72 -4.98
CA GLY A 23 35.96 -2.28 -6.31
C GLY A 23 34.45 -2.27 -6.55
N HIS A 24 33.65 -2.60 -5.54
CA HIS A 24 32.16 -2.61 -5.64
C HIS A 24 31.57 -1.43 -4.87
N THR A 25 30.61 -0.76 -5.51
CA THR A 25 29.80 0.29 -4.90
C THR A 25 28.65 -0.28 -4.08
N LEU A 26 27.96 0.59 -3.32
CA LEU A 26 26.70 0.21 -2.64
C LEU A 26 25.59 -0.13 -3.64
N THR A 27 25.61 0.49 -4.82
CA THR A 27 24.66 0.17 -5.90
C THR A 27 24.90 -1.22 -6.46
N ASP A 28 26.16 -1.60 -6.70
CA ASP A 28 26.50 -2.97 -7.15
C ASP A 28 26.03 -4.01 -6.14
N ASN A 29 26.27 -3.73 -4.86
CA ASN A 29 25.80 -4.62 -3.79
C ASN A 29 24.28 -4.69 -3.72
N LEU A 30 23.56 -3.58 -3.86
CA LEU A 30 22.10 -3.57 -3.89
C LEU A 30 21.59 -4.44 -5.07
N LEU A 31 22.16 -4.25 -6.25
CA LEU A 31 21.75 -4.95 -7.46
C LEU A 31 22.06 -6.45 -7.44
N SER A 32 23.07 -6.89 -6.65
CA SER A 32 23.37 -8.32 -6.50
C SER A 32 22.23 -9.11 -5.83
N PHE A 33 21.34 -8.45 -5.10
CA PHE A 33 20.13 -9.07 -4.53
C PHE A 33 18.93 -9.11 -5.48
N ARG A 34 19.06 -8.56 -6.69
CA ARG A 34 17.95 -8.49 -7.64
C ARG A 34 17.61 -9.88 -8.20
N GLN A 35 16.31 -10.17 -8.22
CA GLN A 35 15.76 -11.38 -8.85
C GLN A 35 15.45 -11.14 -10.33
N SER A 36 15.34 -12.24 -11.09
CA SER A 36 14.96 -12.21 -12.52
C SER A 36 13.56 -11.66 -12.76
N ASN A 37 12.65 -11.79 -11.79
CA ASN A 37 11.29 -11.27 -11.82
C ASN A 37 11.20 -9.77 -11.42
N GLY A 38 12.33 -9.13 -11.12
CA GLY A 38 12.41 -7.73 -10.72
C GLY A 38 12.39 -7.48 -9.22
N GLY A 39 12.03 -8.47 -8.39
CA GLY A 39 12.08 -8.35 -6.92
C GLY A 39 13.51 -8.39 -6.36
N PHE A 40 13.61 -8.41 -5.03
CA PHE A 40 14.88 -8.52 -4.31
C PHE A 40 14.83 -9.64 -3.27
N TYR A 41 15.91 -10.38 -3.16
CA TYR A 41 16.15 -11.31 -2.05
C TYR A 41 16.49 -10.53 -0.78
N HIS A 42 16.21 -11.11 0.38
CA HIS A 42 16.75 -10.61 1.65
C HIS A 42 18.16 -11.13 1.89
N VAL A 43 18.42 -12.37 1.50
CA VAL A 43 19.73 -13.03 1.57
C VAL A 43 20.20 -13.45 0.17
N LEU A 44 21.53 -13.38 -0.06
CA LEU A 44 22.10 -13.62 -1.41
C LEU A 44 21.98 -15.07 -1.89
N ASP A 45 21.86 -16.03 -0.99
CA ASP A 45 21.69 -17.45 -1.36
C ASP A 45 20.26 -17.77 -1.86
N GLY A 46 19.35 -16.80 -1.78
CA GLY A 46 17.97 -16.93 -2.23
C GLY A 46 17.10 -17.85 -1.38
N SER A 47 17.58 -18.27 -0.20
CA SER A 47 16.86 -19.20 0.68
C SER A 47 15.53 -18.66 1.21
N ASP A 48 15.35 -17.34 1.20
CA ASP A 48 14.13 -16.65 1.63
C ASP A 48 13.10 -16.45 0.50
N GLY A 49 13.42 -16.86 -0.73
CA GLY A 49 12.54 -16.75 -1.89
C GLY A 49 12.13 -15.31 -2.21
N ASN A 50 10.86 -15.11 -2.53
CA ASN A 50 10.30 -13.78 -2.83
C ASN A 50 10.04 -13.02 -1.53
N ASN A 51 10.86 -11.99 -1.25
CA ASN A 51 10.75 -11.19 -0.04
C ASN A 51 10.15 -9.81 -0.38
N GLN A 52 8.91 -9.57 0.05
CA GLN A 52 8.19 -8.32 -0.24
C GLN A 52 8.90 -7.12 0.38
N MET A 53 9.31 -7.21 1.65
CA MET A 53 9.97 -6.10 2.36
C MET A 53 11.29 -5.72 1.68
N SER A 54 12.09 -6.72 1.29
CA SER A 54 13.36 -6.48 0.58
C SER A 54 13.12 -5.86 -0.79
N SER A 55 12.06 -6.29 -1.49
CA SER A 55 11.67 -5.72 -2.78
C SER A 55 11.23 -4.27 -2.64
N GLU A 56 10.39 -3.93 -1.66
CA GLU A 56 9.99 -2.54 -1.37
C GLU A 56 11.19 -1.65 -1.06
N GLN A 57 12.10 -2.11 -0.19
CA GLN A 57 13.30 -1.37 0.16
C GLN A 57 14.28 -1.24 -1.02
N GLY A 58 14.41 -2.28 -1.83
CA GLY A 58 15.22 -2.26 -3.05
C GLY A 58 14.71 -1.22 -4.06
N PHE A 59 13.41 -1.22 -4.34
CA PHE A 59 12.79 -0.23 -5.22
C PHE A 59 12.88 1.19 -4.67
N TYR A 60 12.67 1.37 -3.38
CA TYR A 60 12.83 2.67 -2.74
C TYR A 60 14.24 3.24 -2.93
N ALA A 61 15.26 2.40 -2.78
CA ALA A 61 16.66 2.80 -3.02
C ALA A 61 16.92 3.09 -4.51
N LEU A 62 16.37 2.30 -5.44
CA LEU A 62 16.52 2.57 -6.88
C LEU A 62 15.87 3.90 -7.29
N VAL A 63 14.71 4.24 -6.75
CA VAL A 63 14.08 5.55 -7.01
C VAL A 63 14.93 6.68 -6.45
N ALA A 64 15.56 6.50 -5.27
CA ALA A 64 16.48 7.52 -4.73
C ALA A 64 17.70 7.73 -5.64
N ILE A 65 18.28 6.65 -6.17
CA ILE A 65 19.41 6.69 -7.12
C ILE A 65 18.99 7.44 -8.41
N ASP A 66 17.87 7.06 -9.00
CA ASP A 66 17.36 7.66 -10.23
C ASP A 66 17.13 9.16 -10.08
N ARG A 67 16.47 9.57 -8.98
CA ARG A 67 16.24 10.98 -8.69
C ARG A 67 17.54 11.74 -8.50
N ALA A 68 18.50 11.18 -7.77
CA ALA A 68 19.80 11.81 -7.56
C ALA A 68 20.58 11.95 -8.88
N ALA A 69 20.59 10.91 -9.72
CA ALA A 69 21.26 10.92 -11.03
C ALA A 69 20.66 11.96 -12.00
N ASN A 70 19.35 12.22 -11.88
CA ASN A 70 18.65 13.22 -12.71
C ASN A 70 18.59 14.61 -12.07
N GLY A 71 19.31 14.86 -10.98
CA GLY A 71 19.32 16.16 -10.29
C GLY A 71 17.98 16.58 -9.70
N GLN A 72 17.10 15.62 -9.43
CA GLN A 72 15.80 15.84 -8.82
C GLN A 72 15.92 15.91 -7.30
N ASN A 73 14.94 16.54 -6.65
CA ASN A 73 14.89 16.58 -5.19
C ASN A 73 14.78 15.17 -4.62
N SER A 74 15.36 14.96 -3.45
CA SER A 74 15.33 13.64 -2.76
C SER A 74 13.93 13.17 -2.44
N LEU A 75 13.81 11.88 -2.11
CA LEU A 75 12.54 11.27 -1.70
C LEU A 75 11.90 11.94 -0.47
N TYR A 76 12.69 12.60 0.37
CA TYR A 76 12.18 13.31 1.54
C TYR A 76 11.73 14.74 1.22
N ARG A 77 12.11 15.29 0.10
CA ARG A 77 11.81 16.68 -0.27
C ARG A 77 10.91 16.84 -1.49
N MET A 78 10.77 15.90 -2.34
CA MET A 78 9.92 15.75 -3.53
C MET A 78 9.10 16.99 -3.97
N SER A 79 9.61 18.20 -3.71
CA SER A 79 8.93 19.46 -4.04
C SER A 79 8.95 19.78 -5.55
N ASP A 80 9.78 19.09 -6.30
CA ASP A 80 9.89 19.11 -7.76
C ASP A 80 8.85 18.21 -8.44
N VAL A 81 8.21 17.32 -7.69
CA VAL A 81 7.06 16.58 -8.18
C VAL A 81 5.88 17.53 -8.23
N ALA A 82 5.37 17.80 -9.42
CA ALA A 82 4.16 18.59 -9.59
C ALA A 82 3.07 18.01 -8.69
N LYS A 83 2.66 18.79 -7.66
CA LYS A 83 1.44 18.47 -6.92
C LYS A 83 0.34 18.49 -7.96
N ASN A 84 -0.25 17.34 -8.20
CA ASN A 84 -1.38 17.23 -9.10
C ASN A 84 -2.57 17.94 -8.42
N THR A 85 -2.57 19.29 -8.48
CA THR A 85 -3.62 20.14 -7.93
C THR A 85 -4.80 20.25 -8.89
N SER A 86 -4.66 19.70 -10.07
CA SER A 86 -5.70 19.70 -11.07
C SER A 86 -6.58 18.49 -10.89
N LYS A 87 -7.81 18.76 -10.39
CA LYS A 87 -8.99 17.92 -10.49
C LYS A 87 -8.86 16.51 -9.91
N PRO A 88 -9.80 16.01 -9.10
CA PRO A 88 -9.79 14.61 -8.70
C PRO A 88 -9.54 13.77 -9.96
N ALA A 89 -8.46 13.02 -9.96
CA ALA A 89 -7.99 12.29 -11.13
C ALA A 89 -9.09 11.34 -11.59
N THR A 90 -9.74 11.68 -12.68
CA THR A 90 -10.61 10.78 -13.44
C THR A 90 -9.79 9.71 -14.17
N SER A 91 -8.46 9.80 -14.11
CA SER A 91 -7.56 8.77 -14.57
C SER A 91 -6.31 8.78 -13.70
N VAL A 92 -6.21 7.85 -12.77
CA VAL A 92 -4.91 7.41 -12.29
C VAL A 92 -4.18 6.89 -13.53
N SER A 93 -3.05 7.52 -13.88
CA SER A 93 -2.17 6.98 -14.91
C SER A 93 -1.91 5.52 -14.53
N LYS A 94 -2.32 4.59 -15.39
CA LYS A 94 -2.21 3.15 -15.17
C LYS A 94 -0.75 2.72 -15.28
N GLY A 95 0.08 3.05 -14.29
CA GLY A 95 1.31 2.32 -14.09
C GLY A 95 0.94 0.94 -13.57
N ASN A 96 1.09 -0.09 -14.39
CA ASN A 96 0.95 -1.52 -14.04
C ASN A 96 -0.18 -1.91 -13.07
N VAL A 97 -1.26 -1.16 -13.02
CA VAL A 97 -2.48 -1.59 -12.33
C VAL A 97 -3.14 -2.60 -13.26
N ASP A 98 -3.40 -3.79 -12.75
CA ASP A 98 -4.19 -4.80 -13.44
C ASP A 98 -5.43 -4.12 -14.04
N ALA A 99 -5.72 -4.37 -15.31
CA ALA A 99 -6.85 -3.77 -16.03
C ALA A 99 -8.20 -4.06 -15.36
N SER A 100 -8.25 -5.04 -14.46
CA SER A 100 -9.41 -5.39 -13.63
C SER A 100 -9.64 -4.43 -12.45
N VAL A 101 -8.63 -3.61 -12.07
CA VAL A 101 -8.75 -2.67 -10.96
C VAL A 101 -9.32 -1.34 -11.45
N SER A 102 -10.49 -1.01 -11.00
CA SER A 102 -11.16 0.27 -11.27
C SER A 102 -11.32 1.06 -9.98
N VAL A 103 -10.69 2.24 -9.91
CA VAL A 103 -10.89 3.13 -8.76
C VAL A 103 -12.34 3.64 -8.79
N PRO A 104 -13.14 3.41 -7.74
CA PRO A 104 -14.52 3.84 -7.70
C PRO A 104 -14.64 5.36 -7.91
N GLY A 105 -15.59 5.77 -8.75
CA GLY A 105 -15.94 7.17 -8.92
C GLY A 105 -16.58 7.77 -7.66
N VAL A 106 -16.68 9.09 -7.59
CA VAL A 106 -17.41 9.77 -6.52
C VAL A 106 -18.92 9.49 -6.68
N THR A 107 -19.51 8.83 -5.69
CA THR A 107 -20.94 8.47 -5.67
C THR A 107 -21.76 9.27 -4.66
N ALA A 108 -21.11 9.82 -3.63
CA ALA A 108 -21.75 10.58 -2.55
C ALA A 108 -20.93 11.85 -2.21
N PRO A 109 -20.91 12.85 -3.10
CA PRO A 109 -20.14 14.07 -2.88
C PRO A 109 -20.61 14.80 -1.61
N GLY A 110 -19.66 15.38 -0.88
CA GLY A 110 -19.94 16.11 0.36
C GLY A 110 -20.16 15.24 1.60
N THR A 111 -19.92 13.94 1.52
CA THR A 111 -19.98 13.05 2.69
C THR A 111 -18.95 13.50 3.74
N THR A 112 -19.40 13.77 4.95
CA THR A 112 -18.55 14.14 6.09
C THR A 112 -19.06 13.49 7.38
N PHE A 113 -18.26 13.57 8.44
CA PHE A 113 -18.57 13.01 9.75
C PHE A 113 -18.32 14.06 10.86
N SER A 114 -19.18 14.04 11.87
CA SER A 114 -19.17 15.05 12.93
C SER A 114 -17.90 15.00 13.79
N ASP A 115 -17.30 13.83 13.95
CA ASP A 115 -16.15 13.55 14.81
C ASP A 115 -14.78 13.74 14.12
N ILE A 116 -14.76 14.11 12.84
CA ILE A 116 -13.50 14.39 12.12
C ILE A 116 -13.28 15.88 11.83
N LYS A 117 -14.10 16.76 12.37
CA LYS A 117 -14.07 18.22 12.04
C LYS A 117 -12.66 18.82 12.10
N ASN A 118 -11.87 18.46 13.10
CA ASN A 118 -10.51 18.95 13.32
C ASN A 118 -9.45 17.85 13.14
N HIS A 119 -9.81 16.72 12.51
CA HIS A 119 -8.89 15.61 12.32
C HIS A 119 -7.92 15.90 11.16
N ALA A 120 -6.62 15.59 11.34
CA ALA A 120 -5.59 15.83 10.33
C ALA A 120 -5.89 15.18 8.97
N ASN A 121 -6.51 13.99 9.00
CA ASN A 121 -6.85 13.22 7.80
C ASN A 121 -8.29 13.45 7.32
N LYS A 122 -8.96 14.54 7.75
CA LYS A 122 -10.35 14.84 7.39
C LYS A 122 -10.58 14.72 5.87
N ALA A 123 -9.77 15.41 5.08
CA ALA A 123 -9.91 15.42 3.62
C ALA A 123 -9.81 14.03 3.00
N ALA A 124 -8.88 13.20 3.46
CA ALA A 124 -8.72 11.83 2.98
C ALA A 124 -9.93 10.93 3.36
N ILE A 125 -10.45 11.08 4.59
CA ILE A 125 -11.62 10.35 5.04
C ILE A 125 -12.85 10.74 4.21
N GLU A 126 -13.07 12.03 3.99
CA GLU A 126 -14.18 12.53 3.17
C GLU A 126 -14.09 12.07 1.72
N GLU A 127 -12.88 12.07 1.14
CA GLU A 127 -12.65 11.59 -0.22
C GLU A 127 -12.97 10.10 -0.36
N LEU A 128 -12.46 9.26 0.55
CA LEU A 128 -12.74 7.83 0.51
C LEU A 128 -14.21 7.50 0.79
N ALA A 129 -14.86 8.27 1.66
CA ALA A 129 -16.28 8.13 1.95
C ALA A 129 -17.14 8.55 0.76
N SER A 130 -16.77 9.63 0.07
CA SER A 130 -17.47 10.12 -1.13
C SER A 130 -17.45 9.10 -2.27
N ARG A 131 -16.46 8.22 -2.30
CA ARG A 131 -16.32 7.10 -3.25
C ARG A 131 -16.97 5.80 -2.77
N GLY A 132 -17.55 5.77 -1.58
CA GLY A 132 -18.15 4.57 -1.00
C GLY A 132 -17.10 3.51 -0.58
N ILE A 133 -15.81 3.86 -0.55
CA ILE A 133 -14.73 2.95 -0.13
C ILE A 133 -14.80 2.69 1.37
N ILE A 134 -14.98 3.75 2.16
CA ILE A 134 -15.19 3.67 3.61
C ILE A 134 -16.59 4.15 3.98
N ASN A 135 -17.12 3.61 5.06
CA ASN A 135 -18.39 4.01 5.64
C ASN A 135 -18.16 4.47 7.08
N GLY A 136 -19.02 5.36 7.57
CA GLY A 136 -19.01 5.70 8.98
C GLY A 136 -19.53 4.56 9.87
N MET A 137 -19.44 4.79 11.18
CA MET A 137 -19.92 3.85 12.21
C MET A 137 -21.42 4.03 12.52
N GLY A 138 -22.12 4.81 11.73
CA GLY A 138 -23.49 5.22 11.96
C GLY A 138 -23.62 6.55 12.71
N LYS A 139 -24.85 7.09 12.76
CA LYS A 139 -25.16 8.37 13.41
C LYS A 139 -24.27 9.55 12.99
N GLY A 140 -23.72 9.51 11.77
CA GLY A 140 -22.85 10.58 11.24
C GLY A 140 -21.46 10.65 11.87
N THR A 141 -20.95 9.54 12.40
CA THR A 141 -19.59 9.43 12.96
C THR A 141 -18.72 8.47 12.18
N PHE A 142 -17.40 8.68 12.21
CA PHE A 142 -16.38 7.84 11.57
C PHE A 142 -15.57 7.02 12.59
N ALA A 143 -15.36 7.54 13.79
CA ALA A 143 -14.52 6.99 14.85
C ALA A 143 -13.04 6.81 14.43
N PRO A 144 -12.33 7.91 14.10
CA PRO A 144 -10.98 7.86 13.50
C PRO A 144 -9.92 7.16 14.36
N ASN A 145 -10.13 7.08 15.67
CA ASN A 145 -9.20 6.44 16.60
C ASN A 145 -9.58 4.99 16.93
N LYS A 146 -10.66 4.47 16.34
CA LYS A 146 -11.07 3.09 16.55
C LYS A 146 -10.13 2.14 15.82
N THR A 147 -9.76 1.06 16.48
CA THR A 147 -9.00 -0.02 15.87
C THR A 147 -9.84 -0.72 14.79
N MET A 148 -9.25 -0.95 13.63
CA MET A 148 -9.90 -1.62 12.51
C MET A 148 -9.89 -3.15 12.70
N THR A 149 -11.00 -3.80 12.40
CA THR A 149 -11.09 -5.26 12.36
C THR A 149 -10.62 -5.81 11.03
N ARG A 150 -10.28 -7.09 10.99
CA ARG A 150 -9.91 -7.80 9.76
C ARG A 150 -11.03 -7.79 8.72
N ALA A 151 -12.29 -7.90 9.16
CA ALA A 151 -13.45 -7.82 8.28
C ALA A 151 -13.63 -6.41 7.68
N GLU A 152 -13.46 -5.36 8.50
CA GLU A 152 -13.50 -3.97 8.02
C GLU A 152 -12.40 -3.70 6.99
N PHE A 153 -11.18 -4.18 7.23
CA PHE A 153 -10.07 -4.07 6.27
C PHE A 153 -10.39 -4.77 4.94
N ALA A 154 -10.83 -6.03 4.98
CA ALA A 154 -11.18 -6.77 3.76
C ALA A 154 -12.24 -6.03 2.94
N ALA A 155 -13.25 -5.43 3.59
CA ALA A 155 -14.28 -4.66 2.92
C ALA A 155 -13.74 -3.38 2.28
N ILE A 156 -12.87 -2.64 2.99
CA ILE A 156 -12.27 -1.41 2.49
C ILE A 156 -11.43 -1.70 1.25
N VAL A 157 -10.56 -2.70 1.30
CA VAL A 157 -9.67 -3.03 0.17
C VAL A 157 -10.48 -3.54 -1.03
N THR A 158 -11.46 -4.41 -0.82
CA THR A 158 -12.33 -4.90 -1.90
C THR A 158 -13.07 -3.75 -2.61
N ARG A 159 -13.60 -2.79 -1.84
CA ARG A 159 -14.26 -1.60 -2.41
C ARG A 159 -13.27 -0.67 -3.11
N ALA A 160 -12.09 -0.44 -2.52
CA ALA A 160 -11.06 0.42 -3.10
C ALA A 160 -10.58 -0.08 -4.46
N LEU A 161 -10.53 -1.40 -4.64
CA LEU A 161 -10.17 -2.05 -5.90
C LEU A 161 -11.36 -2.19 -6.87
N GLY A 162 -12.55 -1.74 -6.51
CA GLY A 162 -13.74 -1.85 -7.34
C GLY A 162 -14.21 -3.30 -7.57
N LEU A 163 -13.82 -4.23 -6.70
CA LEU A 163 -14.14 -5.64 -6.85
C LEU A 163 -15.56 -5.94 -6.34
N ALA A 164 -16.30 -6.77 -7.09
CA ALA A 164 -17.63 -7.19 -6.67
C ALA A 164 -17.56 -8.16 -5.48
N ALA A 165 -18.31 -7.87 -4.41
CA ALA A 165 -18.36 -8.73 -3.23
C ALA A 165 -19.06 -10.05 -3.54
N LYS A 166 -18.37 -11.18 -3.32
CA LYS A 166 -18.88 -12.53 -3.56
C LYS A 166 -18.50 -13.45 -2.39
N ASP A 167 -19.50 -14.02 -1.71
CA ASP A 167 -19.27 -15.01 -0.67
C ASP A 167 -18.79 -16.32 -1.30
N THR A 168 -17.60 -16.76 -0.92
CA THR A 168 -16.97 -18.00 -1.38
C THR A 168 -17.06 -19.12 -0.35
N LYS A 169 -17.60 -18.85 0.84
CA LYS A 169 -17.67 -19.79 1.98
C LYS A 169 -16.30 -20.37 2.35
N ALA A 170 -15.24 -19.59 2.15
CA ALA A 170 -13.87 -20.05 2.36
C ALA A 170 -13.51 -20.32 3.83
N PHE A 171 -14.27 -19.72 4.77
CA PHE A 171 -13.96 -19.76 6.19
C PHE A 171 -15.17 -20.17 7.03
N THR A 172 -14.94 -21.03 8.02
CA THR A 172 -16.00 -21.59 8.89
C THR A 172 -16.57 -20.57 9.87
N ASP A 173 -15.83 -19.55 10.22
CA ASP A 173 -16.20 -18.46 11.14
C ASP A 173 -16.73 -17.20 10.42
N VAL A 174 -17.02 -17.32 9.12
CA VAL A 174 -17.60 -16.25 8.29
C VAL A 174 -18.98 -16.69 7.76
N PRO A 175 -20.05 -16.56 8.57
CA PRO A 175 -21.39 -16.92 8.12
C PRO A 175 -21.86 -16.05 6.94
N SER A 176 -22.50 -16.65 5.94
CA SER A 176 -23.01 -15.93 4.74
C SER A 176 -24.02 -14.83 5.07
N SER A 177 -24.66 -14.86 6.25
CA SER A 177 -25.58 -13.82 6.73
C SER A 177 -24.89 -12.54 7.21
N LYS A 178 -23.56 -12.56 7.36
CA LYS A 178 -22.82 -11.39 7.83
C LYS A 178 -22.49 -10.44 6.68
N TRP A 179 -22.56 -9.15 6.95
CA TRP A 179 -22.34 -8.08 5.97
C TRP A 179 -20.96 -8.16 5.27
N TYR A 180 -19.99 -8.73 5.96
CA TYR A 180 -18.60 -8.84 5.48
C TYR A 180 -18.32 -10.11 4.67
N ALA A 181 -19.25 -11.08 4.62
CA ALA A 181 -18.98 -12.39 4.02
C ALA A 181 -18.54 -12.30 2.55
N GLY A 182 -19.21 -11.51 1.75
CA GLY A 182 -18.86 -11.30 0.35
C GLY A 182 -17.52 -10.58 0.16
N TYR A 183 -17.22 -9.63 1.02
CA TYR A 183 -15.93 -8.90 0.95
C TYR A 183 -14.75 -9.80 1.32
N ILE A 184 -14.88 -10.58 2.39
CA ILE A 184 -13.86 -11.55 2.80
C ILE A 184 -13.67 -12.61 1.72
N GLY A 185 -14.75 -13.14 1.16
CA GLY A 185 -14.70 -14.12 0.09
C GLY A 185 -13.94 -13.59 -1.15
N THR A 186 -14.28 -12.40 -1.61
CA THR A 186 -13.60 -11.76 -2.73
C THR A 186 -12.13 -11.44 -2.41
N ALA A 187 -11.84 -10.83 -1.27
CA ALA A 187 -10.47 -10.49 -0.90
C ALA A 187 -9.57 -11.73 -0.77
N ASN A 188 -10.12 -12.84 -0.25
CA ASN A 188 -9.40 -14.12 -0.17
C ASN A 188 -9.17 -14.74 -1.55
N SER A 189 -10.19 -14.81 -2.41
CA SER A 189 -10.04 -15.37 -3.76
C SER A 189 -9.11 -14.57 -4.66
N SER A 190 -8.94 -13.28 -4.35
CA SER A 190 -7.98 -12.38 -5.03
C SER A 190 -6.59 -12.38 -4.39
N GLY A 191 -6.32 -13.21 -3.39
CA GLY A 191 -5.03 -13.29 -2.71
C GLY A 191 -4.67 -12.08 -1.82
N ILE A 192 -5.65 -11.20 -1.53
CA ILE A 192 -5.43 -9.97 -0.75
C ILE A 192 -5.37 -10.28 0.75
N VAL A 193 -6.18 -11.21 1.22
CA VAL A 193 -6.22 -11.62 2.63
C VAL A 193 -6.15 -13.14 2.76
N ASN A 194 -5.51 -13.59 3.84
CA ASN A 194 -5.43 -15.00 4.21
C ASN A 194 -6.14 -15.28 5.53
N GLY A 195 -6.54 -16.53 5.74
CA GLY A 195 -7.04 -17.00 7.03
C GLY A 195 -5.96 -17.05 8.11
N VAL A 196 -6.38 -17.25 9.35
CA VAL A 196 -5.50 -17.38 10.53
C VAL A 196 -5.16 -18.84 10.84
N GLY A 197 -5.51 -19.75 9.96
CA GLY A 197 -5.33 -21.19 10.14
C GLY A 197 -6.64 -21.90 10.52
N SER A 198 -6.63 -23.23 10.47
CA SER A 198 -7.78 -24.11 10.82
C SER A 198 -9.09 -23.73 10.10
N GLY A 199 -9.03 -23.23 8.86
CA GLY A 199 -10.20 -22.81 8.10
C GLY A 199 -10.92 -21.59 8.67
N LYS A 200 -10.24 -20.75 9.45
CA LYS A 200 -10.79 -19.54 10.07
C LYS A 200 -10.17 -18.27 9.53
N PHE A 201 -10.97 -17.20 9.49
CA PHE A 201 -10.55 -15.85 9.11
C PHE A 201 -10.32 -14.92 10.31
N ASN A 202 -11.02 -15.13 11.42
CA ASN A 202 -11.08 -14.25 12.60
C ASN A 202 -11.54 -12.81 12.22
N PRO A 203 -12.81 -12.65 11.77
CA PRO A 203 -13.31 -11.38 11.21
C PRO A 203 -13.26 -10.21 12.20
N ASP A 204 -13.49 -10.47 13.48
CA ASP A 204 -13.51 -9.47 14.55
C ASP A 204 -12.12 -9.22 15.16
N GLY A 205 -11.11 -9.98 14.74
CA GLY A 205 -9.72 -9.77 15.15
C GLY A 205 -9.19 -8.43 14.65
N THR A 206 -8.37 -7.78 15.46
CA THR A 206 -7.71 -6.53 15.10
C THR A 206 -6.67 -6.78 14.01
N ILE A 207 -6.65 -5.93 12.99
CA ILE A 207 -5.56 -5.93 12.02
C ILE A 207 -4.40 -5.11 12.55
N THR A 208 -3.20 -5.66 12.46
CA THR A 208 -1.95 -4.98 12.79
C THR A 208 -1.25 -4.53 11.51
N ARG A 209 -0.52 -3.45 11.58
CA ARG A 209 0.41 -3.05 10.50
C ARG A 209 1.64 -3.95 10.62
N GLN A 210 1.82 -4.84 9.67
CA GLN A 210 3.03 -5.65 9.53
C GLN A 210 3.83 -5.16 8.34
#